data_5ed7d2520fa1d6b26c2f6c5b4b267812
#
_entry.id   5ed7d2520fa1d6b26c2f6c5b4b267812
#
_cell.length_a   1.000
_cell.length_b   1.000
_cell.length_c   1.000
_cell.angle_alpha   90.00
_cell.angle_beta   90.00
_cell.angle_gamma   90.00
#
_symmetry.space_group_name_H-M   'P 1'
#
loop_
_entity.id
_entity.type
_entity.pdbx_description
1 polymer ?
#
loop_
_entity_poly.entity_id
_entity_poly.type
_entity_poly.pdbx_seq_one_letter_code
_entity_poly.pdbx_strand_id
1 'polypeptide(L)'
;GPEEITRDVPGVGDDALKDLDERGIIRIGAEVRAGDILVGKVTPKGETELTAEERLLRAIFGEKAREVRDTSLKVPHGEYGIIVDAKVFTRENGDEMSPGVNQSVRIYIAQKRKISVGDKMAGRHGNKGVVSRVLPVEDMPFLPNGRPLDIVLNPLGVPSRMNIGQVLEIHLSLAAKALGFNVATPIFQGANEHDIQDTLELANDYVNTEDFEEFREKYKDILAPDVMQYLDENKAHRALWKGVPISRDGKVRLRDGRTGEYFDSPVTIGHMHYLKLHHLVDDKIHARSTGPYSLVTQQPLGGKAQFGGQRFGEMEVWALEAYGASYTLQEILTVKSDDVVGRVKTYEAIIKGDNIPEPGIPESFKVLLKELQSLGLDVKVLKDDNTEVHLLESVDYGDTDLRSVIEGDSRRHHDREEDYGKHGYTKQEFDG
;
A
#
# COMPACT_ATOMS: atom_id res chain seq x y z
N GLY A 1 23.89 28.00 -8.72
CA GLY A 1 23.32 28.07 -10.06
C GLY A 1 21.88 27.49 -10.10
N PRO A 2 21.15 27.70 -11.19
CA PRO A 2 19.80 27.13 -11.33
C PRO A 2 19.84 25.60 -11.51
N GLU A 3 18.80 24.94 -11.08
CA GLU A 3 18.57 23.55 -11.40
C GLU A 3 18.21 23.40 -12.88
N GLU A 4 18.62 22.32 -13.51
CA GLU A 4 18.40 22.07 -14.94
C GLU A 4 17.77 20.69 -15.19
N ILE A 5 16.80 20.66 -16.11
CA ILE A 5 16.22 19.41 -16.63
C ILE A 5 17.05 19.02 -17.85
N THR A 6 17.74 17.88 -17.77
CA THR A 6 18.63 17.39 -18.82
C THR A 6 18.68 15.88 -18.86
N ARG A 7 19.01 15.34 -20.02
CA ARG A 7 19.31 13.91 -20.18
C ARG A 7 20.68 13.51 -19.65
N ASP A 8 21.59 14.45 -19.58
CA ASP A 8 22.96 14.20 -19.09
C ASP A 8 23.01 14.19 -17.55
N VAL A 9 22.66 13.04 -16.98
CA VAL A 9 22.61 12.79 -15.55
C VAL A 9 23.91 12.11 -15.10
N PRO A 10 24.66 12.67 -14.14
CA PRO A 10 25.92 12.09 -13.67
C PRO A 10 25.70 10.78 -12.92
N GLY A 11 26.57 9.79 -13.16
CA GLY A 11 26.58 8.53 -12.43
C GLY A 11 25.46 7.55 -12.79
N VAL A 12 24.75 7.77 -13.89
CA VAL A 12 23.67 6.91 -14.39
C VAL A 12 24.10 6.28 -15.71
N GLY A 13 23.92 4.98 -15.85
CA GLY A 13 24.21 4.25 -17.06
C GLY A 13 23.22 4.56 -18.20
N ASP A 14 23.67 4.37 -19.44
CA ASP A 14 22.85 4.64 -20.63
C ASP A 14 21.54 3.83 -20.67
N ASP A 15 21.54 2.62 -20.10
CA ASP A 15 20.34 1.78 -20.02
C ASP A 15 19.21 2.43 -19.20
N ALA A 16 19.53 3.16 -18.16
CA ALA A 16 18.55 3.88 -17.35
C ALA A 16 18.02 5.15 -18.04
N LEU A 17 18.74 5.67 -19.03
CA LEU A 17 18.41 6.87 -19.79
C LEU A 17 17.79 6.58 -21.16
N LYS A 18 17.65 5.31 -21.55
CA LYS A 18 17.20 4.89 -22.89
C LYS A 18 15.82 5.44 -23.30
N ASP A 19 14.91 5.54 -22.34
CA ASP A 19 13.54 5.98 -22.55
C ASP A 19 13.36 7.51 -22.42
N LEU A 20 14.40 8.26 -22.08
CA LEU A 20 14.39 9.71 -22.01
C LEU A 20 14.60 10.32 -23.40
N ASP A 21 13.87 11.39 -23.68
CA ASP A 21 14.08 12.19 -24.88
C ASP A 21 15.29 13.13 -24.76
N GLU A 22 15.56 13.93 -25.78
CA GLU A 22 16.68 14.89 -25.76
C GLU A 22 16.58 15.95 -24.66
N ARG A 23 15.36 16.24 -24.18
CA ARG A 23 15.10 17.18 -23.08
C ARG A 23 15.27 16.54 -21.71
N GLY A 24 15.45 15.22 -21.64
CA GLY A 24 15.52 14.48 -20.40
C GLY A 24 14.16 14.07 -19.83
N ILE A 25 13.09 14.16 -20.61
CA ILE A 25 11.71 13.74 -20.25
C ILE A 25 11.43 12.37 -20.85
N ILE A 26 10.78 11.49 -20.07
CA ILE A 26 10.46 10.15 -20.54
C ILE A 26 9.46 10.18 -21.72
N ARG A 27 9.65 9.29 -22.69
CA ARG A 27 8.76 9.14 -23.83
C ARG A 27 7.41 8.56 -23.44
N ILE A 28 6.36 8.95 -24.16
CA ILE A 28 5.03 8.35 -24.03
C ILE A 28 5.08 6.90 -24.50
N GLY A 29 4.41 5.99 -23.77
CA GLY A 29 4.39 4.56 -24.06
C GLY A 29 5.52 3.75 -23.42
N ALA A 30 6.44 4.39 -22.71
CA ALA A 30 7.48 3.68 -21.95
C ALA A 30 6.89 2.92 -20.76
N GLU A 31 7.34 1.70 -20.55
CA GLU A 31 7.02 0.91 -19.37
C GLU A 31 8.03 1.25 -18.24
N VAL A 32 7.52 1.60 -17.08
CA VAL A 32 8.32 2.05 -15.93
C VAL A 32 8.05 1.21 -14.69
N ARG A 33 9.10 1.07 -13.87
CA ARG A 33 9.07 0.41 -12.55
C ARG A 33 9.65 1.34 -11.50
N ALA A 34 9.48 0.96 -10.24
CA ALA A 34 10.06 1.72 -9.12
C ALA A 34 11.57 1.91 -9.31
N GLY A 35 12.02 3.16 -9.15
CA GLY A 35 13.42 3.56 -9.32
C GLY A 35 13.81 4.01 -10.73
N ASP A 36 12.98 3.80 -11.76
CA ASP A 36 13.23 4.31 -13.11
C ASP A 36 13.15 5.83 -13.16
N ILE A 37 14.00 6.46 -13.97
CA ILE A 37 14.03 7.91 -14.12
C ILE A 37 12.90 8.35 -15.05
N LEU A 38 12.06 9.26 -14.57
CA LEU A 38 10.98 9.88 -15.35
C LEU A 38 11.44 11.19 -15.99
N VAL A 39 12.13 12.03 -15.23
CA VAL A 39 12.66 13.31 -15.69
C VAL A 39 14.07 13.45 -15.16
N GLY A 40 15.05 13.58 -16.05
CA GLY A 40 16.43 13.83 -15.69
C GLY A 40 16.60 15.26 -15.19
N LYS A 41 17.09 15.42 -13.98
CA LYS A 41 17.32 16.71 -13.35
C LYS A 41 18.65 16.71 -12.62
N VAL A 42 19.36 17.79 -12.71
CA VAL A 42 20.63 18.00 -11.99
C VAL A 42 20.57 19.29 -11.18
N THR A 43 21.14 19.25 -9.99
CA THR A 43 21.21 20.38 -9.08
C THR A 43 22.69 20.70 -8.82
N PRO A 44 23.13 21.98 -8.89
CA PRO A 44 24.49 22.37 -8.57
C PRO A 44 24.84 22.03 -7.12
N LYS A 45 26.04 21.51 -6.88
CA LYS A 45 26.59 21.30 -5.53
C LYS A 45 27.08 22.62 -4.94
N GLY A 46 26.71 22.92 -3.69
CA GLY A 46 27.30 23.99 -2.92
C GLY A 46 28.74 23.66 -2.51
N GLU A 47 29.58 24.67 -2.27
CA GLU A 47 30.98 24.47 -1.84
C GLU A 47 31.09 23.71 -0.50
N THR A 48 30.08 23.77 0.34
CA THR A 48 30.01 23.12 1.65
C THR A 48 29.60 21.63 1.57
N GLU A 49 29.07 21.19 0.45
CA GLU A 49 28.58 19.81 0.28
C GLU A 49 29.60 18.85 -0.36
N LEU A 50 30.82 19.33 -0.64
CA LEU A 50 31.87 18.48 -1.20
C LEU A 50 32.45 17.57 -0.11
N THR A 51 32.47 16.25 -0.37
CA THR A 51 33.17 15.29 0.49
C THR A 51 34.68 15.57 0.49
N ALA A 52 35.42 15.14 1.52
CA ALA A 52 36.86 15.30 1.59
C ALA A 52 37.58 14.68 0.36
N GLU A 53 37.05 13.56 -0.15
CA GLU A 53 37.56 12.88 -1.33
C GLU A 53 37.31 13.69 -2.61
N GLU A 54 36.15 14.29 -2.76
CA GLU A 54 35.83 15.16 -3.90
C GLU A 54 36.66 16.42 -3.89
N ARG A 55 36.94 17.00 -2.71
CA ARG A 55 37.88 18.13 -2.56
C ARG A 55 39.28 17.74 -2.98
N LEU A 56 39.73 16.55 -2.60
CA LEU A 56 41.05 16.03 -2.98
C LEU A 56 41.15 15.77 -4.48
N LEU A 57 40.15 15.15 -5.07
CA LEU A 57 40.06 14.90 -6.52
C LEU A 57 40.01 16.21 -7.30
N ARG A 58 39.34 17.23 -6.80
CA ARG A 58 39.29 18.57 -7.39
C ARG A 58 40.66 19.26 -7.34
N ALA A 59 41.38 19.07 -6.24
CA ALA A 59 42.75 19.62 -6.09
C ALA A 59 43.78 18.90 -6.98
N ILE A 60 43.63 17.59 -7.23
CA ILE A 60 44.60 16.79 -7.99
C ILE A 60 44.30 16.81 -9.51
N PHE A 61 43.04 16.72 -9.91
CA PHE A 61 42.61 16.55 -11.30
C PHE A 61 42.01 17.80 -11.94
N GLY A 62 41.98 18.93 -11.24
CA GLY A 62 41.33 20.16 -11.72
C GLY A 62 39.83 20.03 -11.85
N GLU A 63 39.18 20.88 -12.61
CA GLU A 63 37.71 21.07 -12.72
C GLU A 63 36.87 19.86 -13.18
N LYS A 64 37.39 18.64 -13.21
CA LYS A 64 36.71 17.46 -13.68
C LYS A 64 35.84 16.75 -12.63
N ALA A 65 35.81 17.19 -11.38
CA ALA A 65 34.78 16.76 -10.43
C ALA A 65 33.45 17.43 -10.84
N ARG A 66 32.47 16.64 -11.22
CA ARG A 66 31.17 17.15 -11.69
C ARG A 66 30.56 18.04 -10.60
N GLU A 67 30.26 19.29 -10.96
CA GLU A 67 29.70 20.29 -10.06
C GLU A 67 28.22 20.08 -9.74
N VAL A 68 27.61 19.01 -10.30
CA VAL A 68 26.17 18.78 -10.23
C VAL A 68 25.85 17.44 -9.59
N ARG A 69 24.76 17.41 -8.84
CA ARG A 69 24.18 16.23 -8.19
C ARG A 69 22.94 15.80 -8.93
N ASP A 70 22.72 14.47 -9.05
CA ASP A 70 21.49 13.90 -9.57
C ASP A 70 20.32 14.12 -8.60
N THR A 71 19.33 14.88 -9.05
CA THR A 71 18.06 15.10 -8.36
C THR A 71 16.88 14.72 -9.23
N SER A 72 17.06 13.78 -10.16
CA SER A 72 16.06 13.33 -11.10
C SER A 72 14.80 12.81 -10.42
N LEU A 73 13.65 13.07 -11.04
CA LEU A 73 12.38 12.46 -10.62
C LEU A 73 12.40 10.99 -10.99
N LYS A 74 12.27 10.13 -10.00
CA LYS A 74 12.20 8.69 -10.14
C LYS A 74 10.81 8.18 -9.79
N VAL A 75 10.44 7.02 -10.34
CA VAL A 75 9.19 6.35 -9.97
C VAL A 75 9.25 5.97 -8.49
N PRO A 76 8.24 6.37 -7.68
CA PRO A 76 8.21 6.04 -6.26
C PRO A 76 8.19 4.53 -6.01
N HIS A 77 8.65 4.13 -4.84
CA HIS A 77 8.62 2.72 -4.42
C HIS A 77 7.19 2.17 -4.39
N GLY A 78 7.01 0.99 -5.01
CA GLY A 78 5.69 0.33 -5.11
C GLY A 78 4.83 0.83 -6.26
N GLU A 79 5.29 1.76 -7.09
CA GLU A 79 4.61 2.26 -8.28
C GLU A 79 5.20 1.65 -9.55
N TYR A 80 4.36 1.42 -10.55
CA TYR A 80 4.73 0.93 -11.87
C TYR A 80 3.64 1.28 -12.88
N GLY A 81 3.91 1.18 -14.15
CA GLY A 81 2.91 1.39 -15.17
C GLY A 81 3.49 1.79 -16.53
N ILE A 82 2.64 2.36 -17.35
CA ILE A 82 2.96 2.84 -18.69
C ILE A 82 2.74 4.35 -18.75
N ILE A 83 3.67 5.08 -19.33
CA ILE A 83 3.55 6.51 -19.50
C ILE A 83 2.49 6.80 -20.58
N VAL A 84 1.44 7.53 -20.20
CA VAL A 84 0.34 7.90 -21.11
C VAL A 84 0.43 9.33 -21.59
N ASP A 85 1.00 10.23 -20.81
CA ASP A 85 1.19 11.62 -21.17
C ASP A 85 2.32 12.28 -20.36
N ALA A 86 2.92 13.31 -20.94
CA ALA A 86 3.94 14.15 -20.31
C ALA A 86 3.69 15.60 -20.70
N LYS A 87 3.34 16.44 -19.74
CA LYS A 87 3.07 17.87 -19.95
C LYS A 87 4.20 18.71 -19.38
N VAL A 88 4.70 19.64 -20.16
CA VAL A 88 5.74 20.60 -19.79
C VAL A 88 5.10 21.98 -19.66
N PHE A 89 5.26 22.59 -18.52
CA PHE A 89 4.83 23.97 -18.24
C PHE A 89 6.06 24.84 -18.09
N THR A 90 6.08 25.99 -18.76
CA THR A 90 7.17 26.95 -18.70
C THR A 90 6.64 28.36 -18.47
N ARG A 91 7.43 29.22 -17.79
CA ARG A 91 7.10 30.64 -17.65
C ARG A 91 7.06 31.36 -18.98
N GLU A 92 7.93 30.96 -19.89
CA GLU A 92 8.02 31.56 -21.23
C GLU A 92 6.72 31.36 -22.02
N ASN A 93 6.00 30.26 -21.79
CA ASN A 93 4.71 30.00 -22.43
C ASN A 93 3.51 30.70 -21.74
N GLY A 94 3.75 31.47 -20.67
CA GLY A 94 2.72 32.18 -19.93
C GLY A 94 1.96 31.32 -18.91
N ASP A 95 2.45 30.14 -18.58
CA ASP A 95 1.86 29.27 -17.55
C ASP A 95 2.04 29.85 -16.16
N GLU A 96 1.00 29.76 -15.31
CA GLU A 96 1.09 30.16 -13.91
C GLU A 96 1.97 29.17 -13.14
N MET A 97 3.03 29.68 -12.52
CA MET A 97 3.98 28.87 -11.75
C MET A 97 4.25 29.48 -10.40
N SER A 98 4.60 28.64 -9.43
CA SER A 98 5.00 29.07 -8.10
C SER A 98 6.25 29.95 -8.15
N PRO A 99 6.42 30.90 -7.21
CA PRO A 99 7.62 31.73 -7.16
C PRO A 99 8.90 30.87 -7.11
N GLY A 100 9.88 31.22 -7.95
CA GLY A 100 11.16 30.48 -8.05
C GLY A 100 11.15 29.25 -8.95
N VAL A 101 10.01 28.87 -9.52
CA VAL A 101 9.89 27.75 -10.47
C VAL A 101 9.88 28.30 -11.89
N ASN A 102 10.79 27.83 -12.74
CA ASN A 102 10.88 28.25 -14.15
C ASN A 102 10.23 27.24 -15.09
N GLN A 103 10.30 25.94 -14.76
CA GLN A 103 9.76 24.85 -15.55
C GLN A 103 9.19 23.77 -14.63
N SER A 104 8.05 23.23 -15.03
CA SER A 104 7.40 22.11 -14.33
C SER A 104 7.01 21.05 -15.34
N VAL A 105 7.25 19.80 -15.00
CA VAL A 105 6.88 18.64 -15.83
C VAL A 105 5.89 17.77 -15.05
N ARG A 106 4.79 17.42 -15.69
CA ARG A 106 3.78 16.52 -15.14
C ARG A 106 3.72 15.25 -15.98
N ILE A 107 4.02 14.14 -15.33
CA ILE A 107 4.00 12.81 -15.94
C ILE A 107 2.74 12.07 -15.51
N TYR A 108 2.05 11.48 -16.49
CA TYR A 108 0.86 10.65 -16.27
C TYR A 108 1.22 9.19 -16.51
N ILE A 109 1.03 8.36 -15.47
CA ILE A 109 1.30 6.92 -15.52
C ILE A 109 -0.02 6.17 -15.40
N ALA A 110 -0.31 5.28 -16.34
CA ALA A 110 -1.43 4.36 -16.26
C ALA A 110 -1.01 3.05 -15.62
N GLN A 111 -1.74 2.65 -14.61
CA GLN A 111 -1.51 1.42 -13.86
C GLN A 111 -2.77 0.57 -13.84
N LYS A 112 -2.67 -0.69 -14.24
CA LYS A 112 -3.79 -1.63 -14.19
C LYS A 112 -3.74 -2.40 -12.87
N ARG A 113 -4.62 -2.05 -11.95
CA ARG A 113 -4.74 -2.71 -10.65
C ARG A 113 -5.86 -3.74 -10.67
N LYS A 114 -5.51 -5.01 -10.57
CA LYS A 114 -6.45 -6.10 -10.37
C LYS A 114 -6.79 -6.23 -8.88
N ILE A 115 -7.92 -6.87 -8.58
CA ILE A 115 -8.28 -7.22 -7.21
C ILE A 115 -7.21 -8.14 -6.62
N SER A 116 -6.77 -7.81 -5.42
CA SER A 116 -5.82 -8.59 -4.63
C SER A 116 -6.31 -8.76 -3.20
N VAL A 117 -5.66 -9.66 -2.47
CA VAL A 117 -5.95 -9.86 -1.04
C VAL A 117 -5.71 -8.56 -0.27
N GLY A 118 -6.66 -8.16 0.55
CA GLY A 118 -6.62 -6.91 1.31
C GLY A 118 -7.36 -5.74 0.69
N ASP A 119 -7.79 -5.84 -0.58
CA ASP A 119 -8.60 -4.81 -1.21
C ASP A 119 -10.02 -4.80 -0.66
N LYS A 120 -10.57 -3.60 -0.49
CA LYS A 120 -11.91 -3.41 0.06
C LYS A 120 -12.96 -3.40 -1.03
N MET A 121 -13.98 -4.20 -0.84
CA MET A 121 -15.16 -4.26 -1.70
C MET A 121 -16.45 -4.06 -0.88
N ALA A 122 -17.51 -3.60 -1.52
CA ALA A 122 -18.79 -3.40 -0.88
C ALA A 122 -19.95 -3.58 -1.87
N GLY A 123 -21.10 -3.99 -1.34
CA GLY A 123 -22.37 -3.92 -2.07
C GLY A 123 -23.10 -2.59 -1.85
N ARG A 124 -24.37 -2.53 -2.29
CA ARG A 124 -25.24 -1.34 -2.17
C ARG A 124 -26.01 -1.24 -0.84
N HIS A 125 -25.85 -2.20 0.06
CA HIS A 125 -26.66 -2.35 1.28
C HIS A 125 -25.87 -2.16 2.57
N GLY A 126 -24.73 -1.44 2.52
CA GLY A 126 -23.85 -1.26 3.68
C GLY A 126 -23.00 -2.49 4.01
N ASN A 127 -23.06 -3.52 3.19
CA ASN A 127 -22.22 -4.70 3.29
C ASN A 127 -20.83 -4.41 2.71
N LYS A 128 -19.86 -4.33 3.59
CA LYS A 128 -18.45 -4.07 3.25
C LYS A 128 -17.57 -5.21 3.72
N GLY A 129 -16.54 -5.49 2.98
CA GLY A 129 -15.60 -6.55 3.31
C GLY A 129 -14.25 -6.36 2.64
N VAL A 130 -13.30 -7.15 3.08
CA VAL A 130 -11.93 -7.17 2.55
C VAL A 130 -11.68 -8.52 1.92
N VAL A 131 -11.06 -8.54 0.76
CA VAL A 131 -10.72 -9.79 0.05
C VAL A 131 -9.73 -10.58 0.89
N SER A 132 -10.09 -11.81 1.25
CA SER A 132 -9.24 -12.71 2.04
C SER A 132 -8.44 -13.67 1.19
N ARG A 133 -9.01 -14.12 0.07
CA ARG A 133 -8.37 -15.04 -0.87
C ARG A 133 -8.75 -14.72 -2.31
N VAL A 134 -7.82 -14.96 -3.22
CA VAL A 134 -8.08 -15.03 -4.65
C VAL A 134 -7.76 -16.46 -5.08
N LEU A 135 -8.79 -17.18 -5.51
CA LEU A 135 -8.70 -18.60 -5.90
C LEU A 135 -8.63 -18.73 -7.41
N PRO A 136 -7.94 -19.76 -7.95
CA PRO A 136 -8.10 -20.18 -9.34
C PRO A 136 -9.56 -20.54 -9.65
N VAL A 137 -9.98 -20.36 -10.90
CA VAL A 137 -11.34 -20.64 -11.34
C VAL A 137 -11.73 -22.11 -11.07
N GLU A 138 -10.79 -23.04 -11.20
CA GLU A 138 -10.96 -24.47 -10.99
C GLU A 138 -11.30 -24.82 -9.54
N ASP A 139 -10.83 -24.02 -8.58
CA ASP A 139 -11.05 -24.24 -7.14
C ASP A 139 -12.34 -23.60 -6.62
N MET A 140 -12.98 -22.77 -7.43
CA MET A 140 -14.24 -22.12 -7.05
C MET A 140 -15.41 -23.11 -7.05
N PRO A 141 -16.37 -22.95 -6.13
CA PRO A 141 -17.63 -23.68 -6.20
C PRO A 141 -18.33 -23.43 -7.54
N PHE A 142 -18.98 -24.43 -8.07
CA PHE A 142 -19.65 -24.32 -9.35
C PHE A 142 -21.08 -24.87 -9.34
N LEU A 143 -21.88 -24.35 -10.25
CA LEU A 143 -23.26 -24.74 -10.49
C LEU A 143 -23.37 -26.16 -11.11
N PRO A 144 -24.52 -26.82 -11.04
CA PRO A 144 -24.72 -28.13 -11.69
C PRO A 144 -24.43 -28.14 -13.19
N ASN A 145 -24.55 -27.02 -13.87
CA ASN A 145 -24.22 -26.86 -15.30
C ASN A 145 -22.71 -26.59 -15.56
N GLY A 146 -21.87 -26.60 -14.52
CA GLY A 146 -20.43 -26.42 -14.62
C GLY A 146 -19.95 -24.95 -14.55
N ARG A 147 -20.85 -23.97 -14.46
CA ARG A 147 -20.47 -22.56 -14.35
C ARG A 147 -19.91 -22.25 -12.95
N PRO A 148 -18.67 -21.75 -12.82
CA PRO A 148 -18.10 -21.39 -11.53
C PRO A 148 -18.70 -20.10 -11.00
N LEU A 149 -18.68 -19.93 -9.66
CA LEU A 149 -19.00 -18.67 -9.00
C LEU A 149 -17.84 -17.68 -9.12
N ASP A 150 -18.18 -16.40 -9.18
CA ASP A 150 -17.18 -15.32 -9.25
C ASP A 150 -16.71 -14.86 -7.87
N ILE A 151 -17.60 -14.92 -6.87
CA ILE A 151 -17.32 -14.47 -5.49
C ILE A 151 -18.06 -15.37 -4.49
N VAL A 152 -17.43 -15.58 -3.33
CA VAL A 152 -18.02 -16.26 -2.18
C VAL A 152 -17.99 -15.30 -1.00
N LEU A 153 -19.13 -15.10 -0.36
CA LEU A 153 -19.31 -14.17 0.76
C LEU A 153 -19.65 -14.93 2.04
N ASN A 154 -19.13 -14.44 3.16
CA ASN A 154 -19.43 -15.02 4.47
C ASN A 154 -20.84 -14.59 4.93
N PRO A 155 -21.75 -15.54 5.19
CA PRO A 155 -23.12 -15.23 5.63
C PRO A 155 -23.19 -14.64 7.04
N LEU A 156 -22.17 -14.80 7.89
CA LEU A 156 -22.13 -14.23 9.24
C LEU A 156 -22.16 -12.69 9.25
N GLY A 157 -21.85 -12.06 8.12
CA GLY A 157 -21.95 -10.60 7.96
C GLY A 157 -23.38 -10.07 7.84
N VAL A 158 -24.41 -10.93 7.74
CA VAL A 158 -25.80 -10.52 7.48
C VAL A 158 -26.64 -10.41 8.76
N PRO A 159 -26.71 -11.40 9.67
CA PRO A 159 -27.74 -11.45 10.73
C PRO A 159 -27.65 -10.27 11.69
N SER A 160 -26.48 -9.99 12.24
CA SER A 160 -26.32 -8.92 13.24
C SER A 160 -26.45 -7.51 12.64
N ARG A 161 -26.24 -7.35 11.36
CA ARG A 161 -26.29 -6.06 10.65
C ARG A 161 -27.63 -5.75 10.03
N MET A 162 -28.53 -6.70 9.99
CA MET A 162 -29.92 -6.56 9.54
C MET A 162 -30.06 -5.94 8.13
N ASN A 163 -29.07 -6.05 7.29
CA ASN A 163 -29.07 -5.55 5.90
C ASN A 163 -29.67 -6.59 4.94
N ILE A 164 -30.95 -6.91 5.15
CA ILE A 164 -31.69 -7.96 4.40
C ILE A 164 -31.80 -7.62 2.90
N GLY A 165 -31.73 -6.35 2.53
CA GLY A 165 -31.80 -5.93 1.13
C GLY A 165 -30.78 -6.65 0.23
N GLN A 166 -29.61 -7.03 0.73
CA GLN A 166 -28.64 -7.81 -0.04
C GLN A 166 -29.14 -9.22 -0.37
N VAL A 167 -29.89 -9.87 0.53
CA VAL A 167 -30.46 -11.19 0.30
C VAL A 167 -31.58 -11.11 -0.72
N LEU A 168 -32.46 -10.12 -0.61
CA LEU A 168 -33.52 -9.88 -1.59
C LEU A 168 -32.97 -9.54 -2.97
N GLU A 169 -31.89 -8.77 -3.04
CA GLU A 169 -31.18 -8.49 -4.30
C GLU A 169 -30.65 -9.78 -4.94
N ILE A 170 -30.03 -10.65 -4.18
CA ILE A 170 -29.48 -11.92 -4.67
C ILE A 170 -30.60 -12.79 -5.24
N HIS A 171 -31.72 -12.95 -4.54
CA HIS A 171 -32.83 -13.75 -4.98
C HIS A 171 -33.49 -13.24 -6.27
N LEU A 172 -33.85 -11.94 -6.27
CA LEU A 172 -34.49 -11.35 -7.45
C LEU A 172 -33.55 -11.29 -8.67
N SER A 173 -32.27 -11.06 -8.44
CA SER A 173 -31.27 -11.02 -9.51
C SER A 173 -31.01 -12.40 -10.14
N LEU A 174 -31.11 -13.47 -9.37
CA LEU A 174 -31.05 -14.82 -9.91
C LEU A 174 -32.14 -15.06 -10.94
N ALA A 175 -33.38 -14.72 -10.59
CA ALA A 175 -34.54 -14.81 -11.49
C ALA A 175 -34.39 -13.88 -12.70
N ALA A 176 -34.02 -12.62 -12.47
CA ALA A 176 -33.83 -11.62 -13.53
C ALA A 176 -32.78 -12.04 -14.56
N LYS A 177 -31.65 -12.61 -14.11
CA LYS A 177 -30.60 -13.12 -15.00
C LYS A 177 -31.03 -14.36 -15.77
N ALA A 178 -31.79 -15.26 -15.16
CA ALA A 178 -32.33 -16.44 -15.83
C ALA A 178 -33.36 -16.05 -16.90
N LEU A 179 -34.19 -15.04 -16.62
CA LEU A 179 -35.20 -14.52 -17.56
C LEU A 179 -34.65 -13.53 -18.58
N GLY A 180 -33.50 -12.94 -18.31
CA GLY A 180 -32.80 -12.03 -19.26
C GLY A 180 -33.22 -10.58 -19.21
N PHE A 181 -33.85 -10.07 -18.13
CA PHE A 181 -34.26 -8.68 -18.02
C PHE A 181 -33.61 -7.95 -16.84
N ASN A 182 -33.65 -6.62 -16.88
CA ASN A 182 -33.19 -5.77 -15.80
C ASN A 182 -34.36 -5.36 -14.91
N VAL A 183 -34.13 -5.36 -13.59
CA VAL A 183 -35.14 -5.00 -12.59
C VAL A 183 -34.78 -3.69 -11.92
N ALA A 184 -35.72 -2.77 -11.84
CA ALA A 184 -35.64 -1.55 -11.07
C ALA A 184 -36.69 -1.59 -9.96
N THR A 185 -36.26 -1.48 -8.70
CA THR A 185 -37.10 -1.53 -7.52
C THR A 185 -36.98 -0.26 -6.71
N PRO A 186 -37.74 0.83 -7.04
CA PRO A 186 -37.79 2.04 -6.23
C PRO A 186 -38.26 1.73 -4.81
N ILE A 187 -37.84 2.55 -3.83
CA ILE A 187 -38.06 2.28 -2.39
C ILE A 187 -39.55 2.03 -2.05
N PHE A 188 -40.46 2.83 -2.61
CA PHE A 188 -41.89 2.74 -2.29
C PHE A 188 -42.72 1.91 -3.30
N GLN A 189 -42.10 1.42 -4.35
CA GLN A 189 -42.73 0.60 -5.40
C GLN A 189 -41.87 -0.64 -5.72
N GLY A 190 -41.25 -1.20 -4.70
CA GLY A 190 -40.41 -2.38 -4.82
C GLY A 190 -41.22 -3.68 -4.88
N ALA A 191 -40.52 -4.78 -5.11
CA ALA A 191 -41.06 -6.11 -5.09
C ALA A 191 -41.30 -6.61 -3.65
N ASN A 192 -42.39 -7.29 -3.41
CA ASN A 192 -42.64 -8.00 -2.17
C ASN A 192 -41.93 -9.37 -2.16
N GLU A 193 -41.85 -10.00 -1.00
CA GLU A 193 -41.27 -11.34 -0.85
C GLU A 193 -41.97 -12.38 -1.74
N HIS A 194 -43.29 -12.34 -1.80
CA HIS A 194 -44.06 -13.21 -2.67
C HIS A 194 -43.81 -12.99 -4.16
N ASP A 195 -43.67 -11.74 -4.58
CA ASP A 195 -43.34 -11.39 -5.95
C ASP A 195 -41.97 -11.97 -6.36
N ILE A 196 -41.01 -11.94 -5.45
CA ILE A 196 -39.68 -12.50 -5.67
C ILE A 196 -39.75 -14.04 -5.80
N GLN A 197 -40.48 -14.69 -4.89
CA GLN A 197 -40.66 -16.13 -4.89
C GLN A 197 -41.36 -16.63 -6.16
N ASP A 198 -42.42 -15.96 -6.58
CA ASP A 198 -43.16 -16.29 -7.79
C ASP A 198 -42.32 -16.04 -9.05
N THR A 199 -41.47 -15.03 -9.05
CA THR A 199 -40.54 -14.79 -10.15
C THR A 199 -39.45 -15.85 -10.21
N LEU A 200 -38.97 -16.36 -9.08
CA LEU A 200 -38.03 -17.50 -9.03
C LEU A 200 -38.66 -18.77 -9.61
N GLU A 201 -39.90 -19.04 -9.28
CA GLU A 201 -40.66 -20.20 -9.84
C GLU A 201 -40.85 -20.06 -11.36
N LEU A 202 -41.25 -18.87 -11.82
CA LEU A 202 -41.31 -18.55 -13.25
C LEU A 202 -39.96 -18.75 -13.96
N ALA A 203 -38.87 -18.29 -13.36
CA ALA A 203 -37.52 -18.46 -13.91
C ALA A 203 -37.11 -19.93 -13.98
N ASN A 204 -37.42 -20.72 -12.95
CA ASN A 204 -37.17 -22.16 -12.97
C ASN A 204 -37.92 -22.88 -14.10
N ASP A 205 -39.21 -22.61 -14.25
CA ASP A 205 -40.01 -23.19 -15.32
C ASP A 205 -39.54 -22.77 -16.70
N TYR A 206 -39.20 -21.47 -16.87
CA TYR A 206 -38.65 -20.96 -18.12
C TYR A 206 -37.36 -21.68 -18.53
N VAL A 207 -36.47 -21.90 -17.57
CA VAL A 207 -35.15 -22.49 -17.84
C VAL A 207 -35.19 -24.01 -18.02
N ASN A 208 -35.97 -24.73 -17.21
CA ASN A 208 -35.91 -26.18 -17.07
C ASN A 208 -37.01 -26.93 -17.84
N THR A 209 -38.11 -26.28 -18.28
CA THR A 209 -39.09 -26.93 -19.15
C THR A 209 -38.44 -27.24 -20.51
N GLU A 210 -38.57 -28.46 -21.00
CA GLU A 210 -37.92 -28.86 -22.24
C GLU A 210 -38.53 -28.15 -23.45
N ASP A 211 -39.85 -28.11 -23.51
CA ASP A 211 -40.60 -27.49 -24.61
C ASP A 211 -41.07 -26.07 -24.20
N PHE A 212 -40.70 -25.08 -24.97
CA PHE A 212 -41.16 -23.70 -24.76
C PHE A 212 -42.65 -23.52 -24.94
N GLU A 213 -43.32 -24.33 -25.76
CA GLU A 213 -44.76 -24.26 -25.95
C GLU A 213 -45.53 -24.72 -24.70
N GLU A 214 -45.01 -25.70 -23.96
CA GLU A 214 -45.54 -26.10 -22.65
C GLU A 214 -45.44 -24.95 -21.62
N PHE A 215 -44.29 -24.26 -21.58
CA PHE A 215 -44.13 -23.06 -20.77
C PHE A 215 -45.13 -21.97 -21.16
N ARG A 216 -45.26 -21.69 -22.47
CA ARG A 216 -46.17 -20.68 -23.00
C ARG A 216 -47.62 -20.98 -22.59
N GLU A 217 -48.06 -22.23 -22.72
CA GLU A 217 -49.44 -22.63 -22.36
C GLU A 217 -49.71 -22.45 -20.86
N LYS A 218 -48.74 -22.79 -20.02
CA LYS A 218 -48.84 -22.63 -18.56
C LYS A 218 -48.98 -21.16 -18.14
N TYR A 219 -48.30 -20.26 -18.81
CA TYR A 219 -48.17 -18.84 -18.39
C TYR A 219 -48.94 -17.85 -19.28
N LYS A 220 -49.70 -18.31 -20.29
CA LYS A 220 -50.41 -17.43 -21.25
C LYS A 220 -51.40 -16.46 -20.60
N ASP A 221 -52.05 -16.89 -19.52
CA ASP A 221 -53.04 -16.10 -18.80
C ASP A 221 -52.44 -15.27 -17.64
N ILE A 222 -51.17 -15.49 -17.32
CA ILE A 222 -50.45 -14.87 -16.20
C ILE A 222 -49.54 -13.74 -16.70
N LEU A 223 -48.81 -13.98 -17.79
CA LEU A 223 -47.86 -13.05 -18.34
C LEU A 223 -48.49 -12.17 -19.43
N ALA A 224 -48.10 -10.91 -19.46
CA ALA A 224 -48.49 -10.03 -20.54
C ALA A 224 -47.89 -10.51 -21.91
N PRO A 225 -48.62 -10.29 -23.02
CA PRO A 225 -48.18 -10.80 -24.32
C PRO A 225 -46.80 -10.30 -24.77
N ASP A 226 -46.46 -9.05 -24.42
CA ASP A 226 -45.16 -8.44 -24.70
C ASP A 226 -44.00 -9.09 -23.94
N VAL A 227 -44.25 -9.47 -22.67
CA VAL A 227 -43.29 -10.25 -21.88
C VAL A 227 -43.08 -11.63 -22.42
N MET A 228 -44.16 -12.31 -22.84
CA MET A 228 -44.07 -13.66 -23.44
C MET A 228 -43.29 -13.61 -24.76
N GLN A 229 -43.53 -12.60 -25.60
CA GLN A 229 -42.77 -12.39 -26.83
C GLN A 229 -41.28 -12.13 -26.53
N TYR A 230 -40.98 -11.28 -25.53
CA TYR A 230 -39.61 -11.03 -25.11
C TYR A 230 -38.86 -12.31 -24.70
N LEU A 231 -39.52 -13.16 -23.89
CA LEU A 231 -38.94 -14.45 -23.45
C LEU A 231 -38.71 -15.42 -24.62
N ASP A 232 -39.58 -15.41 -25.60
CA ASP A 232 -39.42 -16.22 -26.84
C ASP A 232 -38.25 -15.73 -27.70
N GLU A 233 -38.12 -14.44 -27.86
CA GLU A 233 -37.01 -13.83 -28.62
C GLU A 233 -35.65 -14.02 -27.94
N ASN A 234 -35.58 -14.05 -26.60
CA ASN A 234 -34.35 -14.12 -25.80
C ASN A 234 -33.98 -15.54 -25.32
N LYS A 235 -34.27 -16.57 -26.11
CA LYS A 235 -33.95 -17.98 -25.76
C LYS A 235 -32.46 -18.26 -25.44
N ALA A 236 -31.56 -17.40 -25.82
CA ALA A 236 -30.14 -17.52 -25.49
C ALA A 236 -29.87 -17.51 -23.96
N HIS A 237 -30.63 -16.74 -23.20
CA HIS A 237 -30.53 -16.74 -21.75
C HIS A 237 -30.95 -18.04 -21.12
N ARG A 238 -31.98 -18.67 -21.69
CA ARG A 238 -32.45 -19.99 -21.29
C ARG A 238 -31.35 -21.05 -21.38
N ALA A 239 -30.60 -21.04 -22.47
CA ALA A 239 -29.53 -22.01 -22.70
C ALA A 239 -28.39 -21.86 -21.65
N LEU A 240 -28.08 -20.63 -21.21
CA LEU A 240 -27.04 -20.38 -20.20
C LEU A 240 -27.39 -20.94 -18.80
N TRP A 241 -28.67 -21.07 -18.48
CA TRP A 241 -29.15 -21.54 -17.18
C TRP A 241 -29.76 -22.94 -17.19
N LYS A 242 -29.80 -23.58 -18.35
CA LYS A 242 -30.36 -24.94 -18.50
C LYS A 242 -29.63 -25.89 -17.58
N GLY A 243 -30.43 -26.71 -16.85
CA GLY A 243 -29.90 -27.69 -15.91
C GLY A 243 -29.60 -27.17 -14.51
N VAL A 244 -29.85 -25.89 -14.25
CA VAL A 244 -29.75 -25.31 -12.91
C VAL A 244 -31.14 -25.28 -12.28
N PRO A 245 -31.43 -26.09 -11.25
CA PRO A 245 -32.71 -26.04 -10.54
C PRO A 245 -32.76 -24.78 -9.69
N ILE A 246 -33.73 -23.91 -9.96
CA ILE A 246 -33.95 -22.66 -9.21
C ILE A 246 -35.11 -22.91 -8.27
N SER A 247 -34.81 -23.09 -6.98
CA SER A 247 -35.85 -23.27 -5.99
C SER A 247 -36.51 -21.95 -5.57
N ARG A 248 -37.74 -22.04 -5.04
CA ARG A 248 -38.50 -20.88 -4.57
C ARG A 248 -37.80 -20.10 -3.43
N ASP A 249 -36.91 -20.76 -2.71
CA ASP A 249 -36.07 -20.16 -1.66
C ASP A 249 -34.74 -19.59 -2.17
N GLY A 250 -34.51 -19.61 -3.48
CA GLY A 250 -33.30 -19.04 -4.11
C GLY A 250 -31.99 -19.80 -3.85
N LYS A 251 -32.10 -21.05 -3.39
CA LYS A 251 -30.97 -21.91 -3.08
C LYS A 251 -30.70 -22.94 -4.17
N VAL A 252 -29.46 -23.21 -4.43
CA VAL A 252 -29.00 -24.22 -5.41
C VAL A 252 -27.93 -25.09 -4.77
N ARG A 253 -27.96 -26.40 -5.09
CA ARG A 253 -26.87 -27.30 -4.68
C ARG A 253 -25.66 -27.07 -5.55
N LEU A 254 -24.60 -26.62 -4.91
CA LEU A 254 -23.29 -26.37 -5.56
C LEU A 254 -22.40 -27.60 -5.40
N ARG A 255 -21.39 -27.67 -6.25
CA ARG A 255 -20.28 -28.62 -6.13
C ARG A 255 -18.99 -27.87 -5.69
N ASP A 256 -18.18 -28.55 -4.89
CA ASP A 256 -16.84 -28.06 -4.52
C ASP A 256 -15.90 -28.16 -5.73
N GLY A 257 -15.22 -27.06 -6.06
CA GLY A 257 -14.30 -27.01 -7.18
C GLY A 257 -13.07 -27.92 -7.04
N ARG A 258 -12.68 -28.26 -5.81
CA ARG A 258 -11.51 -29.11 -5.54
C ARG A 258 -11.84 -30.61 -5.58
N THR A 259 -12.97 -31.01 -5.05
CA THR A 259 -13.35 -32.42 -4.92
C THR A 259 -14.38 -32.87 -5.98
N GLY A 260 -15.14 -31.91 -6.52
CA GLY A 260 -16.26 -32.19 -7.43
C GLY A 260 -17.51 -32.73 -6.73
N GLU A 261 -17.49 -32.90 -5.41
CA GLU A 261 -18.61 -33.38 -4.62
C GLU A 261 -19.63 -32.26 -4.32
N TYR A 262 -20.86 -32.63 -4.07
CA TYR A 262 -21.89 -31.68 -3.64
C TYR A 262 -21.64 -31.19 -2.22
N PHE A 263 -21.94 -29.90 -1.95
CA PHE A 263 -22.06 -29.43 -0.58
C PHE A 263 -23.25 -30.12 0.14
N ASP A 264 -23.11 -30.27 1.45
CA ASP A 264 -24.14 -30.95 2.28
C ASP A 264 -25.48 -30.22 2.22
N SER A 265 -25.48 -28.91 2.14
CA SER A 265 -26.67 -28.06 2.10
C SER A 265 -26.71 -27.20 0.85
N PRO A 266 -27.91 -26.90 0.32
CA PRO A 266 -28.05 -25.95 -0.77
C PRO A 266 -27.61 -24.54 -0.35
N VAL A 267 -27.04 -23.76 -1.28
CA VAL A 267 -26.44 -22.47 -1.06
C VAL A 267 -27.24 -21.37 -1.76
N THR A 268 -27.43 -20.24 -1.09
CA THR A 268 -28.04 -19.05 -1.69
C THR A 268 -27.05 -18.44 -2.71
N ILE A 269 -27.50 -18.35 -3.95
CA ILE A 269 -26.72 -17.77 -5.06
C ILE A 269 -27.54 -16.72 -5.80
N GLY A 270 -26.87 -15.87 -6.51
CA GLY A 270 -27.45 -14.85 -7.37
C GLY A 270 -26.41 -13.87 -7.86
N HIS A 271 -26.87 -12.78 -8.42
CA HIS A 271 -26.01 -11.69 -8.85
C HIS A 271 -26.16 -10.50 -7.92
N MET A 272 -25.06 -9.89 -7.54
CA MET A 272 -25.03 -8.71 -6.70
C MET A 272 -24.19 -7.62 -7.37
N HIS A 273 -24.62 -6.37 -7.28
CA HIS A 273 -23.76 -5.26 -7.59
C HIS A 273 -22.68 -5.11 -6.52
N TYR A 274 -21.46 -5.48 -6.86
CA TYR A 274 -20.33 -5.45 -5.94
C TYR A 274 -19.27 -4.48 -6.44
N LEU A 275 -18.92 -3.50 -5.60
CA LEU A 275 -18.10 -2.36 -5.95
C LEU A 275 -16.70 -2.53 -5.38
N LYS A 276 -15.68 -2.31 -6.19
CA LYS A 276 -14.31 -2.13 -5.74
C LYS A 276 -14.15 -0.71 -5.21
N LEU A 277 -13.84 -0.58 -3.94
CA LEU A 277 -13.64 0.73 -3.31
C LEU A 277 -12.19 1.22 -3.52
N HIS A 278 -12.01 2.54 -3.46
CA HIS A 278 -10.69 3.17 -3.61
C HIS A 278 -9.79 3.01 -2.35
N HIS A 279 -10.06 2.01 -1.55
CA HIS A 279 -9.27 1.62 -0.38
C HIS A 279 -8.46 0.36 -0.71
N LEU A 280 -7.53 0.50 -1.63
CA LEU A 280 -6.67 -0.59 -2.09
C LEU A 280 -5.51 -0.80 -1.12
N VAL A 281 -5.14 -2.05 -0.90
CA VAL A 281 -4.07 -2.41 0.03
C VAL A 281 -2.71 -1.85 -0.39
N ASP A 282 -2.43 -1.82 -1.69
CA ASP A 282 -1.14 -1.34 -2.21
C ASP A 282 -0.89 0.16 -1.92
N ASP A 283 -1.97 0.95 -1.81
CA ASP A 283 -1.86 2.36 -1.44
C ASP A 283 -1.60 2.58 0.06
N LYS A 284 -1.85 1.57 0.89
CA LYS A 284 -1.79 1.65 2.35
C LYS A 284 -0.66 0.84 2.97
N ILE A 285 -0.21 -0.22 2.31
CA ILE A 285 0.89 -1.04 2.79
C ILE A 285 2.16 -0.21 2.82
N HIS A 286 2.82 -0.18 3.97
CA HIS A 286 4.02 0.60 4.17
C HIS A 286 4.89 -0.02 5.26
N ALA A 287 6.20 0.00 5.04
CA ALA A 287 7.20 -0.40 6.01
C ALA A 287 8.38 0.56 5.93
N ARG A 288 9.09 0.69 7.04
CA ARG A 288 10.27 1.54 7.14
C ARG A 288 11.30 0.89 8.09
N SER A 289 12.55 0.94 7.69
CA SER A 289 13.68 0.70 8.59
C SER A 289 14.30 2.03 9.02
N THR A 290 14.89 2.75 8.07
CA THR A 290 15.44 4.10 8.24
C THR A 290 14.88 4.99 7.14
N GLY A 291 14.83 6.30 7.37
CA GLY A 291 14.30 7.25 6.38
C GLY A 291 14.45 8.69 6.88
N PRO A 292 13.70 9.64 6.32
CA PRO A 292 13.80 11.04 6.69
C PRO A 292 13.28 11.32 8.10
N TYR A 293 13.89 12.30 8.75
CA TYR A 293 13.57 12.76 10.09
C TYR A 293 13.23 14.24 10.08
N SER A 294 12.45 14.69 11.08
CA SER A 294 12.19 16.12 11.31
C SER A 294 13.47 16.84 11.69
N LEU A 295 13.65 18.07 11.19
CA LEU A 295 14.86 18.86 11.48
C LEU A 295 14.95 19.29 12.95
N VAL A 296 13.83 19.62 13.58
CA VAL A 296 13.83 20.16 14.95
C VAL A 296 13.86 19.04 15.99
N THR A 297 12.91 18.13 15.94
CA THR A 297 12.74 17.07 16.95
C THR A 297 13.53 15.81 16.65
N GLN A 298 14.09 15.67 15.45
CA GLN A 298 14.78 14.47 14.98
C GLN A 298 13.92 13.19 15.04
N GLN A 299 12.62 13.33 15.10
CA GLN A 299 11.68 12.21 15.04
C GLN A 299 11.41 11.78 13.60
N PRO A 300 11.09 10.51 13.33
CA PRO A 300 10.68 10.07 12.02
C PRO A 300 9.48 10.87 11.51
N LEU A 301 9.50 11.24 10.23
CA LEU A 301 8.33 11.84 9.59
C LEU A 301 7.17 10.85 9.56
N GLY A 302 5.94 11.35 9.45
CA GLY A 302 4.73 10.55 9.31
C GLY A 302 4.30 10.39 7.85
N GLY A 303 3.54 9.32 7.58
CA GLY A 303 2.90 9.08 6.28
C GLY A 303 3.75 8.28 5.29
N LYS A 304 3.05 7.52 4.44
CA LYS A 304 3.67 6.67 3.40
C LYS A 304 4.42 7.50 2.35
N ALA A 305 3.87 8.64 1.96
CA ALA A 305 4.45 9.48 0.91
C ALA A 305 5.82 10.06 1.28
N GLN A 306 6.05 10.34 2.57
CA GLN A 306 7.31 10.82 3.09
C GLN A 306 8.26 9.68 3.54
N PHE A 307 7.93 8.44 3.24
CA PHE A 307 8.62 7.28 3.80
C PHE A 307 8.72 7.34 5.33
N GLY A 308 7.60 7.69 5.95
CA GLY A 308 7.49 7.94 7.38
C GLY A 308 7.32 6.67 8.22
N GLY A 309 7.47 6.84 9.54
CA GLY A 309 7.24 5.80 10.52
C GLY A 309 5.80 5.78 11.04
N GLN A 310 5.48 4.76 11.81
CA GLN A 310 4.22 4.66 12.52
C GLN A 310 4.24 5.56 13.76
N ARG A 311 3.07 6.14 14.08
CA ARG A 311 2.91 6.91 15.30
C ARG A 311 2.64 5.98 16.48
N PHE A 312 3.54 6.01 17.46
CA PHE A 312 3.32 5.39 18.77
C PHE A 312 2.76 6.47 19.71
N GLY A 313 1.45 6.48 19.86
CA GLY A 313 0.75 7.53 20.60
C GLY A 313 0.84 7.37 22.11
N GLU A 314 0.26 8.32 22.84
CA GLU A 314 0.25 8.33 24.31
C GLU A 314 -0.47 7.09 24.90
N MET A 315 -1.59 6.69 24.28
CA MET A 315 -2.34 5.50 24.74
C MET A 315 -1.54 4.20 24.56
N GLU A 316 -0.77 4.07 23.51
CA GLU A 316 0.11 2.92 23.26
C GLU A 316 1.26 2.87 24.27
N VAL A 317 1.78 4.03 24.70
CA VAL A 317 2.75 4.14 25.78
C VAL A 317 2.15 3.63 27.09
N TRP A 318 0.92 4.02 27.43
CA TRP A 318 0.22 3.53 28.63
C TRP A 318 0.04 2.01 28.61
N ALA A 319 -0.21 1.44 27.44
CA ALA A 319 -0.32 -0.02 27.31
C ALA A 319 1.00 -0.73 27.67
N LEU A 320 2.13 -0.22 27.23
CA LEU A 320 3.44 -0.77 27.60
C LEU A 320 3.76 -0.57 29.07
N GLU A 321 3.39 0.57 29.65
CA GLU A 321 3.51 0.82 31.08
C GLU A 321 2.67 -0.18 31.90
N ALA A 322 1.46 -0.47 31.47
CA ALA A 322 0.58 -1.45 32.12
C ALA A 322 1.15 -2.87 32.10
N TYR A 323 1.85 -3.25 31.04
CA TYR A 323 2.56 -4.54 30.98
C TYR A 323 3.92 -4.55 31.70
N GLY A 324 4.42 -3.41 32.18
CA GLY A 324 5.74 -3.28 32.77
C GLY A 324 6.88 -3.51 31.77
N ALA A 325 6.66 -3.32 30.48
CA ALA A 325 7.62 -3.52 29.40
C ALA A 325 8.56 -2.31 29.27
N SER A 326 9.38 -2.04 30.28
CA SER A 326 10.22 -0.84 30.36
C SER A 326 11.30 -0.78 29.28
N TYR A 327 11.99 -1.90 29.01
CA TYR A 327 13.02 -1.96 27.98
C TYR A 327 12.47 -1.72 26.57
N THR A 328 11.33 -2.30 26.25
CA THR A 328 10.64 -2.07 24.96
C THR A 328 10.23 -0.61 24.81
N LEU A 329 9.68 0.00 25.87
CA LEU A 329 9.31 1.41 25.87
C LEU A 329 10.52 2.32 25.67
N GLN A 330 11.62 2.04 26.38
CA GLN A 330 12.87 2.80 26.22
C GLN A 330 13.42 2.71 24.79
N GLU A 331 13.41 1.53 24.19
CA GLU A 331 13.85 1.32 22.80
C GLU A 331 13.01 2.12 21.82
N ILE A 332 11.67 2.11 21.98
CA ILE A 332 10.76 2.84 21.11
C ILE A 332 10.95 4.35 21.22
N LEU A 333 11.17 4.86 22.43
CA LEU A 333 11.33 6.30 22.68
C LEU A 333 12.71 6.85 22.28
N THR A 334 13.72 6.01 22.17
CA THR A 334 15.11 6.44 21.95
C THR A 334 15.67 5.98 20.61
N VAL A 335 16.22 4.77 20.56
CA VAL A 335 16.96 4.28 19.38
C VAL A 335 16.09 4.07 18.14
N LYS A 336 14.79 3.90 18.28
CA LYS A 336 13.83 3.83 17.18
C LYS A 336 13.22 5.18 16.81
N SER A 337 13.48 6.23 17.54
CA SER A 337 12.88 7.55 17.35
C SER A 337 13.93 8.64 17.22
N ASP A 338 14.22 9.38 18.28
CA ASP A 338 14.93 10.64 18.25
C ASP A 338 16.33 10.67 18.91
N ASP A 339 16.84 9.54 19.37
CA ASP A 339 18.23 9.40 19.76
C ASP A 339 19.13 9.23 18.52
N VAL A 340 19.68 10.32 18.02
CA VAL A 340 20.43 10.36 16.76
C VAL A 340 21.65 9.45 16.79
N VAL A 341 22.46 9.53 17.83
CA VAL A 341 23.65 8.69 17.97
C VAL A 341 23.27 7.23 18.19
N GLY A 342 22.26 6.99 19.02
CA GLY A 342 21.73 5.66 19.29
C GLY A 342 21.19 4.96 18.05
N ARG A 343 20.52 5.68 17.16
CA ARG A 343 20.03 5.14 15.89
C ARG A 343 21.16 4.57 15.03
N VAL A 344 22.20 5.36 14.83
CA VAL A 344 23.35 4.97 13.99
C VAL A 344 24.06 3.76 14.56
N LYS A 345 24.36 3.80 15.88
CA LYS A 345 25.01 2.68 16.57
C LYS A 345 24.17 1.40 16.58
N THR A 346 22.86 1.53 16.72
CA THR A 346 21.92 0.38 16.68
C THR A 346 21.91 -0.24 15.29
N TYR A 347 21.84 0.57 14.23
CA TYR A 347 21.88 0.07 12.86
C TYR A 347 23.21 -0.64 12.54
N GLU A 348 24.33 -0.06 12.99
CA GLU A 348 25.66 -0.68 12.89
C GLU A 348 25.72 -2.03 13.64
N ALA A 349 25.21 -2.07 14.88
CA ALA A 349 25.18 -3.29 15.69
C ALA A 349 24.34 -4.41 15.02
N ILE A 350 23.19 -4.07 14.44
CA ILE A 350 22.35 -5.03 13.72
C ILE A 350 23.10 -5.60 12.50
N ILE A 351 23.79 -4.76 11.72
CA ILE A 351 24.57 -5.22 10.55
C ILE A 351 25.71 -6.15 10.98
N LYS A 352 26.39 -5.83 12.08
CA LYS A 352 27.52 -6.62 12.59
C LYS A 352 27.09 -7.85 13.38
N GLY A 353 25.82 -7.94 13.78
CA GLY A 353 25.31 -9.00 14.67
C GLY A 353 25.66 -8.81 16.14
N ASP A 354 26.07 -7.60 16.53
CA ASP A 354 26.40 -7.26 17.92
C ASP A 354 25.14 -6.89 18.72
N ASN A 355 25.28 -6.83 20.05
CA ASN A 355 24.21 -6.36 20.92
C ASN A 355 23.97 -4.85 20.72
N ILE A 356 22.70 -4.44 20.83
CA ILE A 356 22.30 -3.04 20.76
C ILE A 356 22.92 -2.29 21.94
N PRO A 357 23.60 -1.15 21.72
CA PRO A 357 24.20 -0.34 22.80
C PRO A 357 23.12 0.32 23.65
N GLU A 358 23.53 0.78 24.84
CA GLU A 358 22.64 1.55 25.71
C GLU A 358 22.16 2.82 25.02
N PRO A 359 20.85 3.17 25.16
CA PRO A 359 20.28 4.37 24.57
C PRO A 359 20.87 5.65 25.19
N GLY A 360 20.92 6.70 24.38
CA GLY A 360 21.26 8.04 24.79
C GLY A 360 20.05 8.89 25.19
N ILE A 361 20.23 10.20 25.18
CA ILE A 361 19.19 11.17 25.52
C ILE A 361 18.43 11.55 24.23
N PRO A 362 17.08 11.51 24.24
CA PRO A 362 16.27 11.94 23.11
C PRO A 362 16.49 13.42 22.77
N GLU A 363 16.56 13.76 21.49
CA GLU A 363 16.68 15.17 21.02
C GLU A 363 15.44 16.00 21.40
N SER A 364 14.23 15.41 21.41
CA SER A 364 13.01 16.08 21.86
C SER A 364 13.10 16.55 23.32
N PHE A 365 13.79 15.81 24.18
CA PHE A 365 14.05 16.25 25.56
C PHE A 365 14.97 17.46 25.60
N LYS A 366 16.01 17.50 24.78
CA LYS A 366 16.90 18.67 24.67
C LYS A 366 16.16 19.91 24.17
N VAL A 367 15.28 19.76 23.18
CA VAL A 367 14.40 20.82 22.69
C VAL A 367 13.50 21.36 23.79
N LEU A 368 12.87 20.46 24.58
CA LEU A 368 12.03 20.84 25.71
C LEU A 368 12.79 21.67 26.75
N LEU A 369 14.00 21.25 27.10
CA LEU A 369 14.84 22.01 28.03
C LEU A 369 15.18 23.41 27.52
N LYS A 370 15.51 23.55 26.24
CA LYS A 370 15.80 24.83 25.60
C LYS A 370 14.56 25.72 25.57
N GLU A 371 13.39 25.17 25.29
CA GLU A 371 12.13 25.90 25.34
C GLU A 371 11.79 26.40 26.72
N LEU A 372 11.99 25.59 27.77
CA LEU A 372 11.80 26.01 29.16
C LEU A 372 12.79 27.11 29.56
N GLN A 373 14.06 26.99 29.17
CA GLN A 373 15.06 28.02 29.40
C GLN A 373 14.70 29.34 28.69
N SER A 374 14.14 29.27 27.50
CA SER A 374 13.68 30.47 26.75
C SER A 374 12.52 31.21 27.44
N LEU A 375 11.77 30.54 28.30
CA LEU A 375 10.74 31.11 29.17
C LEU A 375 11.30 31.76 30.45
N GLY A 376 12.64 31.74 30.62
CA GLY A 376 13.31 32.28 31.79
C GLY A 376 13.44 31.34 32.97
N LEU A 377 13.14 30.03 32.77
CA LEU A 377 13.31 29.02 33.78
C LEU A 377 14.73 28.45 33.78
N ASP A 378 15.37 28.33 34.94
CA ASP A 378 16.66 27.65 35.09
C ASP A 378 16.45 26.15 35.34
N VAL A 379 16.43 25.38 34.24
CA VAL A 379 16.23 23.95 34.28
C VAL A 379 17.58 23.25 34.07
N LYS A 380 17.95 22.39 35.03
CA LYS A 380 19.20 21.62 35.02
C LYS A 380 18.93 20.17 35.28
N VAL A 381 19.71 19.31 34.63
CA VAL A 381 19.71 17.87 34.90
C VAL A 381 20.89 17.58 35.85
N LEU A 382 20.58 17.04 37.01
CA LEU A 382 21.56 16.71 38.03
C LEU A 382 21.69 15.18 38.20
N LYS A 383 22.90 14.69 38.47
CA LYS A 383 23.14 13.32 38.93
C LYS A 383 22.84 13.22 40.41
N ASP A 384 22.86 11.97 40.93
CA ASP A 384 22.65 11.68 42.36
C ASP A 384 23.64 12.40 43.29
N ASP A 385 24.83 12.73 42.80
CA ASP A 385 25.88 13.49 43.50
C ASP A 385 25.73 15.02 43.38
N ASN A 386 24.58 15.51 42.82
CA ASN A 386 24.28 16.90 42.52
C ASN A 386 25.24 17.55 41.51
N THR A 387 26.02 16.81 40.75
CA THR A 387 26.77 17.33 39.62
C THR A 387 25.88 17.56 38.44
N GLU A 388 26.05 18.69 37.75
CA GLU A 388 25.28 19.03 36.55
C GLU A 388 25.71 18.17 35.35
N VAL A 389 24.72 17.59 34.66
CA VAL A 389 24.94 16.91 33.39
C VAL A 389 24.86 17.94 32.28
N HIS A 390 25.96 18.20 31.63
CA HIS A 390 25.96 19.01 30.42
C HIS A 390 25.45 18.18 29.26
N LEU A 391 24.24 18.49 28.83
CA LEU A 391 23.69 17.94 27.61
C LEU A 391 24.44 18.54 26.41
N LEU A 392 25.20 17.73 25.69
CA LEU A 392 25.87 18.16 24.49
C LEU A 392 24.85 18.83 23.56
N GLU A 393 25.13 20.04 23.11
CA GLU A 393 24.35 20.69 22.08
C GLU A 393 24.34 19.79 20.85
N SER A 394 23.22 19.81 20.10
CA SER A 394 23.08 19.01 18.90
C SER A 394 24.28 19.20 18.01
N VAL A 395 25.09 18.15 17.85
CA VAL A 395 26.20 18.18 16.88
C VAL A 395 25.56 18.36 15.51
N ASP A 396 26.13 19.25 14.73
CA ASP A 396 25.72 19.47 13.35
C ASP A 396 26.01 18.20 12.54
N TYR A 397 24.97 17.34 12.40
CA TYR A 397 25.07 16.02 11.76
C TYR A 397 25.11 16.08 10.24
N GLY A 398 25.29 17.26 9.65
CA GLY A 398 25.54 17.43 8.22
C GLY A 398 26.76 16.66 7.69
N ASP A 399 27.67 16.25 8.59
CA ASP A 399 28.97 15.65 8.24
C ASP A 399 29.18 14.20 8.72
N THR A 400 28.15 13.50 9.22
CA THR A 400 28.29 12.06 9.46
C THR A 400 28.14 11.28 8.15
N ASP A 401 29.25 11.11 7.49
CA ASP A 401 29.39 10.24 6.32
C ASP A 401 29.08 8.79 6.74
N LEU A 402 27.87 8.34 6.44
CA LEU A 402 27.43 6.94 6.60
C LEU A 402 28.37 5.95 5.90
N ARG A 403 29.14 6.38 4.92
CA ARG A 403 30.15 5.55 4.23
C ARG A 403 31.33 5.22 5.12
N SER A 404 31.78 6.13 5.96
CA SER A 404 32.87 5.87 6.91
C SER A 404 32.49 4.85 7.97
N VAL A 405 31.20 4.77 8.30
CA VAL A 405 30.63 3.76 9.22
C VAL A 405 30.46 2.42 8.53
N ILE A 406 30.12 2.40 7.24
CA ILE A 406 29.91 1.17 6.45
C ILE A 406 31.23 0.55 5.99
N GLU A 407 32.23 1.37 5.61
CA GLU A 407 33.52 0.90 5.10
C GLU A 407 34.52 0.51 6.21
N GLY A 408 34.12 0.54 7.47
CA GLY A 408 34.86 0.01 8.62
C GLY A 408 36.35 0.35 8.61
N ASP A 409 36.78 1.32 9.39
CA ASP A 409 38.19 1.59 9.62
C ASP A 409 38.89 0.31 10.11
N SER A 410 39.53 -0.37 9.17
CA SER A 410 40.31 -1.62 9.40
C SER A 410 41.49 -1.41 10.37
N ARG A 411 41.68 -0.22 10.92
CA ARG A 411 42.73 0.10 11.88
C ARG A 411 42.36 -0.12 13.35
N ARG A 412 41.08 -0.35 13.65
CA ARG A 412 40.61 -0.60 15.04
C ARG A 412 40.56 -2.08 15.44
N HIS A 413 40.96 -2.98 14.58
CA HIS A 413 41.01 -4.41 14.94
C HIS A 413 42.19 -4.80 15.85
N HIS A 414 43.20 -3.94 15.96
CA HIS A 414 44.36 -4.25 16.80
C HIS A 414 44.19 -3.86 18.28
N ASP A 415 43.30 -2.92 18.59
CA ASP A 415 43.10 -2.48 19.99
C ASP A 415 42.05 -3.29 20.77
N ARG A 416 41.27 -4.15 20.09
CA ARG A 416 40.26 -4.97 20.76
C ARG A 416 40.77 -6.25 21.41
N GLU A 417 41.92 -6.77 20.98
CA GLU A 417 42.51 -7.98 21.63
C GLU A 417 43.07 -7.69 23.01
N GLU A 418 43.49 -6.45 23.31
CA GLU A 418 43.95 -6.09 24.64
C GLU A 418 42.83 -5.84 25.65
N ASP A 419 41.62 -5.54 25.21
CA ASP A 419 40.51 -5.16 26.09
C ASP A 419 39.78 -6.38 26.71
N TYR A 420 39.75 -7.50 26.00
CA TYR A 420 39.15 -8.74 26.53
C TYR A 420 39.93 -9.31 27.71
N GLY A 421 41.27 -9.15 27.74
CA GLY A 421 42.12 -9.54 28.83
C GLY A 421 41.87 -8.75 30.14
N LYS A 422 41.48 -7.50 30.03
CA LYS A 422 41.16 -6.62 31.18
C LYS A 422 39.85 -7.01 31.88
N HIS A 423 38.96 -7.71 31.20
CA HIS A 423 37.68 -8.16 31.70
C HIS A 423 37.65 -9.68 32.07
N GLY A 424 38.79 -10.33 32.11
CA GLY A 424 38.91 -11.71 32.61
C GLY A 424 38.51 -12.81 31.63
N TYR A 425 38.42 -12.50 30.30
CA TYR A 425 38.14 -13.49 29.25
C TYR A 425 39.44 -13.99 28.60
N THR A 426 39.61 -15.29 28.52
CA THR A 426 40.70 -15.94 27.79
C THR A 426 40.19 -16.55 26.49
N LYS A 427 40.92 -16.32 25.39
CA LYS A 427 40.59 -16.88 24.05
C LYS A 427 40.86 -18.41 24.12
N GLN A 428 39.85 -19.23 23.86
CA GLN A 428 40.00 -20.65 23.62
C GLN A 428 39.93 -20.89 22.10
N GLU A 429 41.01 -21.38 21.53
CA GLU A 429 41.00 -21.90 20.18
C GLU A 429 40.41 -23.32 20.19
N PHE A 430 39.35 -23.52 19.42
CA PHE A 430 38.83 -24.85 19.12
C PHE A 430 39.55 -25.38 17.86
N ASP A 431 40.44 -26.31 18.09
CA ASP A 431 41.00 -27.19 17.07
C ASP A 431 39.94 -28.26 16.74
N GLY A 432 39.41 -28.22 15.48
CA GLY A 432 38.49 -29.22 14.99
C GLY A 432 37.87 -28.86 13.65
#